data_2631f0ea64c560cced74d8d5f0735fb9
#
_entry.id   2631f0ea64c560cced74d8d5f0735fb9
#
_cell.length_a   1.000
_cell.length_b   1.000
_cell.length_c   1.000
_cell.angle_alpha   90.00
_cell.angle_beta   90.00
_cell.angle_gamma   90.00
#
_symmetry.space_group_name_H-M   'P 1'
#
loop_
_entity.id
_entity.type
_entity.pdbx_description
1 polymer ?
#
loop_
_entity_poly.entity_id
_entity_poly.type
_entity_poly.pdbx_seq_one_letter_code
_entity_poly.pdbx_strand_id
1 'polypeptide(L)'
;MKFDQQKALKHIQQVEEKANEILTDRQEIIALDKRRNNDRVGMRALQKQNCEKHWVTIGPLLLKMPSKTAEELLVEDQRECNIEINKLRSNLKIKVNELRDLELNPPVPGLMLQPMSHQEMSVIKQILGQNS
;
A
#
# COMPACT_ATOMS: atom_id res chain seq x y z
N MET A 1 25.95 27.23 14.93
CA MET A 1 25.57 26.94 13.55
C MET A 1 25.68 25.49 13.12
N LYS A 2 26.76 24.79 13.52
CA LYS A 2 26.84 23.33 13.29
C LYS A 2 25.67 22.57 13.92
N PHE A 3 25.20 23.02 15.07
CA PHE A 3 24.08 22.41 15.79
C PHE A 3 22.78 22.49 15.01
N ASP A 4 22.50 23.63 14.37
CA ASP A 4 21.31 23.84 13.57
C ASP A 4 21.38 23.04 12.27
N GLN A 5 22.55 22.90 11.67
CA GLN A 5 22.74 22.08 10.48
C GLN A 5 22.49 20.60 10.76
N GLN A 6 22.94 20.09 11.91
CA GLN A 6 22.69 18.71 12.31
C GLN A 6 21.21 18.43 12.55
N LYS A 7 20.53 19.36 13.21
CA LYS A 7 19.07 19.29 13.42
C LYS A 7 18.33 19.30 12.08
N ALA A 8 18.74 20.20 11.17
CA ALA A 8 18.17 20.29 9.84
C ALA A 8 18.33 19.00 9.05
N LEU A 9 19.54 18.42 9.05
CA LEU A 9 19.82 17.16 8.35
C LEU A 9 19.00 16.01 8.93
N LYS A 10 18.94 15.92 10.24
CA LYS A 10 18.15 14.88 10.91
C LYS A 10 16.66 14.99 10.55
N HIS A 11 16.14 16.20 10.53
CA HIS A 11 14.76 16.47 10.16
C HIS A 11 14.46 16.05 8.70
N ILE A 12 15.35 16.43 7.78
CA ILE A 12 15.24 16.04 6.36
C ILE A 12 15.26 14.52 6.22
N GLN A 13 16.14 13.84 6.93
CA GLN A 13 16.20 12.37 6.93
C GLN A 13 14.90 11.76 7.44
N GLN A 14 14.31 12.30 8.50
CA GLN A 14 13.04 11.82 9.04
C GLN A 14 11.89 12.00 8.04
N VAL A 15 11.86 13.14 7.34
CA VAL A 15 10.87 13.41 6.30
C VAL A 15 11.02 12.42 5.14
N GLU A 16 12.24 12.19 4.68
CA GLU A 16 12.52 11.26 3.59
C GLU A 16 12.17 9.82 3.96
N GLU A 17 12.52 9.37 5.15
CA GLU A 17 12.19 8.04 5.64
C GLU A 17 10.67 7.83 5.69
N LYS A 18 9.95 8.82 6.21
CA LYS A 18 8.50 8.75 6.30
C LYS A 18 7.86 8.73 4.91
N ALA A 19 8.34 9.56 4.00
CA ALA A 19 7.86 9.58 2.63
C ALA A 19 8.10 8.23 1.92
N ASN A 20 9.27 7.62 2.13
CA ASN A 20 9.59 6.32 1.55
C ASN A 20 8.70 5.21 2.12
N GLU A 21 8.40 5.22 3.42
CA GLU A 21 7.47 4.28 4.03
C GLU A 21 6.07 4.38 3.40
N ILE A 22 5.60 5.61 3.18
CA ILE A 22 4.30 5.86 2.55
C ILE A 22 4.26 5.30 1.14
N LEU A 23 5.30 5.53 0.35
CA LEU A 23 5.38 5.03 -1.02
C LEU A 23 5.42 3.49 -1.05
N THR A 24 6.18 2.89 -0.14
CA THR A 24 6.27 1.43 -0.03
C THR A 24 4.92 0.82 0.33
N ASP A 25 4.23 1.36 1.32
CA ASP A 25 2.91 0.89 1.73
C ASP A 25 1.90 1.02 0.59
N ARG A 26 1.95 2.12 -0.16
CA ARG A 26 1.07 2.33 -1.31
C ARG A 26 1.31 1.29 -2.41
N GLN A 27 2.56 1.00 -2.71
CA GLN A 27 2.91 -0.02 -3.70
C GLN A 27 2.43 -1.41 -3.28
N GLU A 28 2.52 -1.72 -2.00
CA GLU A 28 2.03 -2.96 -1.44
C GLU A 28 0.51 -3.07 -1.52
N ILE A 29 -0.22 -2.00 -1.24
CA ILE A 29 -1.68 -1.95 -1.40
C ILE A 29 -2.07 -2.23 -2.86
N ILE A 30 -1.37 -1.63 -3.81
CA ILE A 30 -1.62 -1.83 -5.24
C ILE A 30 -1.39 -3.30 -5.63
N ALA A 31 -0.30 -3.90 -5.14
CA ALA A 31 0.02 -5.30 -5.41
C ALA A 31 -1.06 -6.24 -4.84
N LEU A 32 -1.50 -5.99 -3.61
CA LEU A 32 -2.56 -6.77 -2.96
C LEU A 32 -3.91 -6.60 -3.66
N ASP A 33 -4.22 -5.40 -4.11
CA ASP A 33 -5.46 -5.14 -4.85
C ASP A 33 -5.47 -5.90 -6.18
N LYS A 34 -4.35 -5.94 -6.87
CA LYS A 34 -4.19 -6.71 -8.10
C LYS A 34 -4.34 -8.20 -7.84
N ARG A 35 -3.73 -8.72 -6.78
CA ARG A 35 -3.86 -10.12 -6.36
C ARG A 35 -5.32 -10.47 -6.04
N ARG A 36 -5.99 -9.63 -5.28
CA ARG A 36 -7.41 -9.78 -4.95
C ARG A 36 -8.29 -9.83 -6.20
N ASN A 37 -8.02 -8.96 -7.16
CA ASN A 37 -8.75 -8.93 -8.42
C ASN A 37 -8.49 -10.19 -9.25
N ASN A 38 -7.27 -10.68 -9.26
CA ASN A 38 -6.93 -11.95 -9.93
C ASN A 38 -7.69 -13.13 -9.30
N ASP A 39 -7.84 -13.14 -7.98
CA ASP A 39 -8.63 -14.15 -7.27
C ASP A 39 -10.10 -14.12 -7.72
N ARG A 40 -10.67 -12.92 -7.86
CA ARG A 40 -12.05 -12.76 -8.36
C ARG A 40 -12.22 -13.28 -9.77
N VAL A 41 -11.26 -13.00 -10.63
CA VAL A 41 -11.25 -13.52 -12.01
C VAL A 41 -11.17 -15.04 -12.01
N GLY A 42 -10.31 -15.60 -11.14
CA GLY A 42 -10.19 -17.04 -10.95
C GLY A 42 -11.48 -17.68 -10.48
N MET A 43 -12.17 -17.06 -9.52
CA MET A 43 -13.46 -17.53 -9.03
C MET A 43 -14.52 -17.58 -10.14
N ARG A 44 -14.59 -16.53 -10.96
CA ARG A 44 -15.52 -16.48 -12.08
C ARG A 44 -15.24 -17.59 -13.11
N ALA A 45 -13.95 -17.83 -13.38
CA ALA A 45 -13.52 -18.89 -14.27
C ALA A 45 -13.95 -20.26 -13.75
N LEU A 46 -13.78 -20.51 -12.44
CA LEU A 46 -14.22 -21.77 -11.82
C LEU A 46 -15.73 -21.96 -11.90
N GLN A 47 -16.51 -20.92 -11.74
CA GLN A 47 -17.96 -20.97 -11.81
C GLN A 47 -18.47 -21.28 -13.22
N LYS A 48 -17.73 -20.86 -14.24
CA LYS A 48 -18.11 -21.07 -15.66
C LYS A 48 -17.71 -22.44 -16.19
N GLN A 49 -16.67 -23.06 -15.61
CA GLN A 49 -16.16 -24.35 -16.07
C GLN A 49 -16.63 -25.47 -15.15
N ASN A 50 -17.40 -26.40 -15.70
CA ASN A 50 -17.91 -27.57 -14.99
C ASN A 50 -16.88 -28.72 -15.00
N CYS A 51 -15.66 -28.45 -14.56
CA CYS A 51 -14.61 -29.46 -14.45
C CYS A 51 -14.37 -29.84 -12.98
N GLU A 52 -14.03 -31.09 -12.74
CA GLU A 52 -13.72 -31.55 -11.39
C GLU A 52 -12.41 -30.98 -10.86
N LYS A 53 -11.44 -30.74 -11.74
CA LYS A 53 -10.11 -30.23 -11.39
C LYS A 53 -9.76 -29.04 -12.25
N HIS A 54 -9.14 -28.03 -11.61
CA HIS A 54 -8.69 -26.82 -12.28
C HIS A 54 -7.25 -26.53 -11.96
N TRP A 55 -6.56 -25.87 -12.90
CA TRP A 55 -5.30 -25.21 -12.65
C TRP A 55 -5.57 -23.84 -12.05
N VAL A 56 -4.99 -23.57 -10.90
CA VAL A 56 -5.18 -22.32 -10.16
C VAL A 56 -3.85 -21.68 -9.86
N THR A 57 -3.74 -20.38 -10.10
CA THR A 57 -2.57 -19.60 -9.75
C THR A 57 -2.78 -18.97 -8.38
N ILE A 58 -1.93 -19.32 -7.42
CA ILE A 58 -1.94 -18.74 -6.07
C ILE A 58 -0.55 -18.17 -5.81
N GLY A 59 -0.43 -16.82 -5.85
CA GLY A 59 0.86 -16.18 -5.81
C GLY A 59 1.75 -16.65 -6.97
N PRO A 60 2.97 -17.12 -6.72
CA PRO A 60 3.86 -17.63 -7.76
C PRO A 60 3.60 -19.07 -8.16
N LEU A 61 2.64 -19.75 -7.53
CA LEU A 61 2.39 -21.18 -7.72
C LEU A 61 1.24 -21.43 -8.68
N LEU A 62 1.42 -22.41 -9.57
CA LEU A 62 0.39 -22.95 -10.44
C LEU A 62 0.09 -24.37 -10.01
N LEU A 63 -1.09 -24.62 -9.47
CA LEU A 63 -1.49 -25.89 -8.87
C LEU A 63 -2.76 -26.41 -9.51
N LYS A 64 -2.78 -27.76 -9.75
CA LYS A 64 -3.99 -28.45 -10.18
C LYS A 64 -4.70 -29.01 -8.96
N MET A 65 -5.98 -28.70 -8.80
CA MET A 65 -6.73 -29.11 -7.62
C MET A 65 -8.22 -29.28 -7.92
N PRO A 66 -8.96 -29.98 -7.03
CA PRO A 66 -10.40 -30.06 -7.14
C PRO A 66 -11.05 -28.67 -7.10
N SER A 67 -12.14 -28.51 -7.82
CA SER A 67 -12.85 -27.23 -7.95
C SER A 67 -13.24 -26.63 -6.59
N LYS A 68 -13.74 -27.45 -5.68
CA LYS A 68 -14.14 -27.01 -4.34
C LYS A 68 -12.95 -26.49 -3.52
N THR A 69 -11.83 -27.19 -3.58
CA THR A 69 -10.59 -26.76 -2.91
C THR A 69 -10.09 -25.45 -3.49
N ALA A 70 -10.13 -25.32 -4.81
CA ALA A 70 -9.74 -24.08 -5.50
C ALA A 70 -10.60 -22.89 -5.06
N GLU A 71 -11.92 -23.07 -4.97
CA GLU A 71 -12.83 -22.02 -4.50
C GLU A 71 -12.50 -21.59 -3.07
N GLU A 72 -12.31 -22.55 -2.18
CA GLU A 72 -11.98 -22.27 -0.78
C GLU A 72 -10.67 -21.50 -0.65
N LEU A 73 -9.66 -21.87 -1.40
CA LEU A 73 -8.36 -21.18 -1.38
C LEU A 73 -8.47 -19.76 -1.92
N LEU A 74 -9.22 -19.56 -3.01
CA LEU A 74 -9.40 -18.22 -3.59
C LEU A 74 -10.20 -17.31 -2.67
N VAL A 75 -11.24 -17.83 -2.03
CA VAL A 75 -12.04 -17.07 -1.06
C VAL A 75 -11.18 -16.67 0.13
N GLU A 76 -10.38 -17.58 0.66
CA GLU A 76 -9.48 -17.29 1.78
C GLU A 76 -8.42 -16.26 1.40
N ASP A 77 -7.85 -16.37 0.20
CA ASP A 77 -6.86 -15.41 -0.28
C ASP A 77 -7.45 -14.01 -0.45
N GLN A 78 -8.68 -13.90 -0.97
CA GLN A 78 -9.38 -12.61 -1.04
C GLN A 78 -9.60 -12.01 0.34
N ARG A 79 -9.97 -12.84 1.32
CA ARG A 79 -10.17 -12.40 2.69
C ARG A 79 -8.87 -11.87 3.29
N GLU A 80 -7.77 -12.58 3.12
CA GLU A 80 -6.45 -12.16 3.59
C GLU A 80 -6.01 -10.85 2.93
N CYS A 81 -6.22 -10.71 1.62
CA CYS A 81 -5.93 -9.48 0.90
C CYS A 81 -6.74 -8.31 1.45
N ASN A 82 -8.03 -8.50 1.72
CA ASN A 82 -8.89 -7.45 2.29
C ASN A 82 -8.40 -7.00 3.66
N ILE A 83 -8.05 -7.94 4.52
CA ILE A 83 -7.55 -7.63 5.87
C ILE A 83 -6.25 -6.84 5.77
N GLU A 84 -5.31 -7.28 4.94
CA GLU A 84 -4.01 -6.64 4.79
C GLU A 84 -4.11 -5.25 4.16
N ILE A 85 -4.95 -5.09 3.14
CA ILE A 85 -5.21 -3.80 2.51
C ILE A 85 -5.78 -2.80 3.53
N ASN A 86 -6.77 -3.22 4.32
CA ASN A 86 -7.38 -2.34 5.31
C ASN A 86 -6.38 -1.93 6.40
N LYS A 87 -5.54 -2.86 6.82
CA LYS A 87 -4.48 -2.60 7.80
C LYS A 87 -3.46 -1.60 7.26
N LEU A 88 -3.01 -1.80 6.02
CA LEU A 88 -2.07 -0.89 5.36
C LEU A 88 -2.66 0.49 5.16
N ARG A 89 -3.93 0.58 4.77
CA ARG A 89 -4.62 1.88 4.60
C ARG A 89 -4.72 2.64 5.91
N SER A 90 -5.04 1.95 7.01
CA SER A 90 -5.10 2.58 8.33
C SER A 90 -3.73 3.10 8.76
N ASN A 91 -2.68 2.31 8.58
CA ASN A 91 -1.32 2.71 8.88
C ASN A 91 -0.86 3.86 7.99
N LEU A 92 -1.28 3.85 6.73
CA LEU A 92 -0.93 4.90 5.77
C LEU A 92 -1.49 6.26 6.18
N LYS A 93 -2.73 6.30 6.67
CA LYS A 93 -3.31 7.55 7.20
C LYS A 93 -2.49 8.12 8.35
N ILE A 94 -2.06 7.26 9.26
CA ILE A 94 -1.22 7.66 10.40
C ILE A 94 0.11 8.21 9.89
N LYS A 95 0.75 7.53 8.95
CA LYS A 95 2.04 7.95 8.38
C LYS A 95 1.94 9.28 7.63
N VAL A 96 0.86 9.49 6.87
CA VAL A 96 0.62 10.76 6.18
C VAL A 96 0.46 11.91 7.17
N ASN A 97 -0.26 11.69 8.27
CA ASN A 97 -0.42 12.70 9.32
C ASN A 97 0.92 12.98 10.01
N GLU A 98 1.71 11.96 10.29
CA GLU A 98 3.05 12.11 10.86
C GLU A 98 3.97 12.92 9.93
N LEU A 99 3.90 12.67 8.63
CA LEU A 99 4.67 13.42 7.63
C LEU A 99 4.28 14.90 7.63
N ARG A 100 2.98 15.19 7.66
CA ARG A 100 2.48 16.56 7.74
C ARG A 100 2.97 17.26 8.99
N ASP A 101 2.92 16.59 10.12
CA ASP A 101 3.40 17.16 11.39
C ASP A 101 4.90 17.47 11.31
N LEU A 102 5.68 16.59 10.72
CA LEU A 102 7.11 16.82 10.52
C LEU A 102 7.37 18.04 9.62
N GLU A 103 6.59 18.21 8.57
CA GLU A 103 6.76 19.32 7.63
C GLU A 103 6.28 20.65 8.21
N LEU A 104 5.20 20.65 9.01
CA LEU A 104 4.63 21.85 9.61
C LEU A 104 5.44 22.35 10.82
N ASN A 105 6.22 21.48 11.44
CA ASN A 105 6.99 21.81 12.63
C ASN A 105 8.50 21.55 12.42
N PRO A 106 9.14 22.33 11.50
CA PRO A 106 10.58 22.15 11.28
C PRO A 106 11.38 22.61 12.51
N PRO A 107 12.48 21.90 12.85
CA PRO A 107 13.30 22.28 14.01
C PRO A 107 14.09 23.57 13.81
N VAL A 108 14.23 23.99 12.57
CA VAL A 108 14.92 25.24 12.19
C VAL A 108 13.93 26.12 11.42
N PRO A 109 13.73 27.38 11.82
CA PRO A 109 12.82 28.28 11.08
C PRO A 109 13.23 28.42 9.61
N GLY A 110 12.27 28.29 8.73
CA GLY A 110 12.47 28.45 7.29
C GLY A 110 13.10 27.24 6.60
N LEU A 111 13.31 26.12 7.29
CA LEU A 111 13.90 24.93 6.71
C LEU A 111 13.09 24.36 5.54
N MET A 112 11.77 24.40 5.65
CA MET A 112 10.86 23.86 4.63
C MET A 112 10.19 24.98 3.82
N LEU A 113 10.99 25.87 3.27
CA LEU A 113 10.49 26.99 2.46
C LEU A 113 10.01 26.56 1.07
N GLN A 114 10.48 25.44 0.57
CA GLN A 114 10.05 24.95 -0.73
C GLN A 114 8.77 24.12 -0.57
N PRO A 115 7.74 24.43 -1.37
CA PRO A 115 6.55 23.60 -1.36
C PRO A 115 6.87 22.20 -1.86
N MET A 116 6.07 21.23 -1.49
CA MET A 116 6.16 19.87 -2.03
C MET A 116 6.12 19.91 -3.56
N SER A 117 6.86 19.02 -4.20
CA SER A 117 6.78 18.83 -5.64
C SER A 117 5.37 18.40 -6.04
N HIS A 118 5.00 18.62 -7.30
CA HIS A 118 3.72 18.16 -7.84
C HIS A 118 3.52 16.67 -7.67
N GLN A 119 4.59 15.90 -7.82
CA GLN A 119 4.53 14.44 -7.64
C GLN A 119 4.23 14.04 -6.20
N GLU A 120 4.87 14.69 -5.24
CA GLU A 120 4.64 14.45 -3.82
C GLU A 120 3.22 14.82 -3.41
N MET A 121 2.74 15.98 -3.85
CA MET A 121 1.37 16.42 -3.58
C MET A 121 0.34 15.50 -4.24
N SER A 122 0.61 15.02 -5.45
CA SER A 122 -0.25 14.08 -6.17
C SER A 122 -0.39 12.76 -5.41
N VAL A 123 0.73 12.22 -4.92
CA VAL A 123 0.73 10.99 -4.11
C VAL A 123 -0.12 11.16 -2.86
N ILE A 124 0.07 12.25 -2.12
CA ILE A 124 -0.69 12.54 -0.89
C ILE A 124 -2.18 12.70 -1.21
N LYS A 125 -2.52 13.45 -2.26
CA LYS A 125 -3.93 13.62 -2.68
C LYS A 125 -4.58 12.29 -3.05
N GLN A 126 -3.88 11.41 -3.76
CA GLN A 126 -4.40 10.10 -4.12
C GLN A 126 -4.67 9.25 -2.89
N ILE A 127 -3.75 9.27 -1.92
CA ILE A 127 -3.91 8.52 -0.68
C ILE A 127 -5.11 9.03 0.12
N LEU A 128 -5.25 10.33 0.26
CA LEU A 128 -6.35 10.95 1.02
C LEU A 128 -7.68 10.86 0.27
N GLY A 129 -7.66 11.00 -1.06
CA GLY A 129 -8.85 10.95 -1.90
C GLY A 129 -9.49 9.56 -1.97
N GLN A 130 -8.71 8.50 -1.86
CA GLN A 130 -9.21 7.12 -1.87
C GLN A 130 -10.00 6.76 -0.61
N ASN A 131 -9.99 7.60 0.39
CA ASN A 131 -10.64 7.39 1.68
C ASN A 131 -11.89 8.24 1.90
N SER A 132 -12.28 8.98 0.88
CA SER A 132 -13.51 9.78 0.91
C SER A 132 -14.74 8.96 0.57
#